data_9637e21c0bbe0ab9c3b1efce3cac4e6f
#
_entry.id   9637e21c0bbe0ab9c3b1efce3cac4e6f
#
_cell.length_a   1.000
_cell.length_b   1.000
_cell.length_c   1.000
_cell.angle_alpha   90.00
_cell.angle_beta   90.00
_cell.angle_gamma   90.00
#
_symmetry.space_group_name_H-M   'P 1'
#
loop_
_entity.id
_entity.type
_entity.pdbx_description
1 polymer ?
#
loop_
_entity_poly.entity_id
_entity_poly.type
_entity_poly.pdbx_seq_one_letter_code
_entity_poly.pdbx_strand_id
1 'polypeptide(L)'
;MTVLTIYGLFLGGIFAWTGVFLFGLNIILDTVTKNIHLRADFDENGDSYGIKTFQYIVMYLMLPIFIVLQCALAWNLYQFTTSSAVAIETLVGAILSTGLWAGLGIIYGHELSHNKKEGFSVSRAIMALSGASHFTYAHVYQHHLELGHQNDPATAPRGRNVYWHTWLSHFGQSKFSFDLEKQKLERHNKSFFSLDNKWILGYLYSLPSIILFVWSGGIIGIVALVIVWGISNFLLEALNFMGHYGLIREAGKPVEHRHSWDNDNLFTSWFFIEIGRQGDHHVRGETYFWELDEVGAPNYEIGYFTLFLLTLIPPLFRKYTQKYLDEWDLNQASNAEKQIAKDYYENSKHLSNEILVA
;
A
#
# COMPACT_ATOMS: atom_id res chain seq x y z
N MET A 1 -16.52 6.79 3.22
CA MET A 1 -16.44 6.78 1.75
C MET A 1 -16.61 5.38 1.16
N THR A 2 -15.94 4.33 1.66
CA THR A 2 -16.13 2.95 1.16
C THR A 2 -17.60 2.50 1.17
N VAL A 3 -18.35 2.80 2.23
CA VAL A 3 -19.79 2.49 2.34
C VAL A 3 -20.61 3.21 1.26
N LEU A 4 -20.28 4.46 0.94
CA LEU A 4 -20.94 5.19 -0.16
C LEU A 4 -20.62 4.57 -1.51
N THR A 5 -19.40 4.11 -1.71
CA THR A 5 -19.01 3.37 -2.92
C THR A 5 -19.84 2.08 -3.05
N ILE A 6 -19.94 1.29 -1.99
CA ILE A 6 -20.76 0.07 -1.95
C ILE A 6 -22.23 0.38 -2.31
N TYR A 7 -22.78 1.44 -1.71
CA TYR A 7 -24.15 1.85 -2.00
C TYR A 7 -24.32 2.24 -3.47
N GLY A 8 -23.38 3.00 -4.03
CA GLY A 8 -23.38 3.35 -5.46
C GLY A 8 -23.30 2.12 -6.38
N LEU A 9 -22.49 1.12 -6.01
CA LEU A 9 -22.40 -0.15 -6.75
C LEU A 9 -23.74 -0.91 -6.79
N PHE A 10 -24.48 -0.94 -5.68
CA PHE A 10 -25.80 -1.59 -5.65
C PHE A 10 -26.86 -0.81 -6.43
N LEU A 11 -26.77 0.52 -6.51
CA LEU A 11 -27.65 1.32 -7.33
C LEU A 11 -27.40 1.12 -8.84
N GLY A 12 -26.15 0.85 -9.22
CA GLY A 12 -25.77 0.65 -10.63
C GLY A 12 -25.79 1.92 -11.48
N GLY A 13 -25.75 1.78 -12.79
CA GLY A 13 -25.71 2.91 -13.72
C GLY A 13 -24.58 3.89 -13.42
N ILE A 14 -24.89 5.20 -13.46
CA ILE A 14 -23.89 6.25 -13.15
C ILE A 14 -23.36 6.15 -11.71
N PHE A 15 -24.13 5.63 -10.76
CA PHE A 15 -23.71 5.49 -9.38
C PHE A 15 -22.63 4.42 -9.17
N ALA A 16 -22.43 3.52 -10.12
CA ALA A 16 -21.28 2.59 -10.09
C ALA A 16 -19.92 3.30 -10.13
N TRP A 17 -19.89 4.57 -10.58
CA TRP A 17 -18.72 5.45 -10.60
C TRP A 17 -18.48 6.20 -9.29
N THR A 18 -19.33 6.03 -8.28
CA THR A 18 -19.22 6.73 -6.99
C THR A 18 -17.82 6.63 -6.39
N GLY A 19 -17.19 5.46 -6.45
CA GLY A 19 -15.83 5.28 -5.92
C GLY A 19 -14.79 6.11 -6.67
N VAL A 20 -14.90 6.23 -7.98
CA VAL A 20 -14.02 7.07 -8.80
C VAL A 20 -14.23 8.55 -8.47
N PHE A 21 -15.48 9.00 -8.35
CA PHE A 21 -15.78 10.40 -7.97
C PHE A 21 -15.26 10.72 -6.57
N LEU A 22 -15.44 9.82 -5.61
CA LEU A 22 -14.92 10.02 -4.25
C LEU A 22 -13.39 10.02 -4.22
N PHE A 23 -12.73 9.22 -5.05
CA PHE A 23 -11.28 9.28 -5.19
C PHE A 23 -10.83 10.65 -5.74
N GLY A 24 -11.50 11.18 -6.76
CA GLY A 24 -11.27 12.53 -7.26
C GLY A 24 -11.51 13.61 -6.20
N LEU A 25 -12.56 13.45 -5.38
CA LEU A 25 -12.83 14.35 -4.25
C LEU A 25 -11.70 14.31 -3.21
N ASN A 26 -11.14 13.14 -2.92
CA ASN A 26 -9.99 13.01 -2.00
C ASN A 26 -8.77 13.78 -2.52
N ILE A 27 -8.51 13.76 -3.83
CA ILE A 27 -7.43 14.55 -4.42
C ILE A 27 -7.65 16.05 -4.19
N ILE A 28 -8.88 16.53 -4.38
CA ILE A 28 -9.23 17.94 -4.15
C ILE A 28 -9.04 18.30 -2.67
N LEU A 29 -9.56 17.48 -1.75
CA LEU A 29 -9.45 17.71 -0.31
C LEU A 29 -7.98 17.73 0.13
N ASP A 30 -7.18 16.78 -0.34
CA ASP A 30 -5.75 16.69 -0.09
C ASP A 30 -4.99 17.94 -0.58
N THR A 31 -5.35 18.44 -1.78
CA THR A 31 -4.68 19.60 -2.38
C THR A 31 -5.00 20.91 -1.64
N VAL A 32 -6.22 21.07 -1.10
CA VAL A 32 -6.63 22.31 -0.42
C VAL A 32 -6.33 22.30 1.09
N THR A 33 -6.00 21.13 1.64
CA THR A 33 -5.70 20.98 3.06
C THR A 33 -4.22 21.31 3.32
N LYS A 34 -3.97 22.00 4.43
CA LYS A 34 -2.62 22.44 4.81
C LYS A 34 -1.89 21.36 5.60
N ASN A 35 -0.57 21.46 5.60
CA ASN A 35 0.27 20.72 6.52
C ASN A 35 0.07 21.25 7.94
N ILE A 36 -0.13 20.33 8.87
CA ILE A 36 -0.27 20.63 10.29
C ILE A 36 0.57 19.59 11.04
N HIS A 37 1.50 20.08 11.85
CA HIS A 37 2.29 19.23 12.73
C HIS A 37 1.38 18.76 13.88
N LEU A 38 0.87 17.55 13.74
CA LEU A 38 0.11 16.88 14.80
C LEU A 38 1.08 16.07 15.66
N ARG A 39 0.93 16.19 16.97
CA ARG A 39 1.63 15.35 17.94
C ARG A 39 0.65 14.41 18.60
N ALA A 40 1.13 13.22 18.90
CA ALA A 40 0.35 12.29 19.70
C ALA A 40 0.19 12.88 21.13
N ASP A 41 -1.07 12.90 21.61
CA ASP A 41 -1.36 13.34 22.96
C ASP A 41 -1.30 12.16 23.93
N PHE A 42 -0.52 12.31 24.99
CA PHE A 42 -0.38 11.33 26.05
C PHE A 42 -0.81 11.93 27.40
N ASP A 43 -1.40 11.10 28.25
CA ASP A 43 -1.75 11.46 29.62
C ASP A 43 -0.51 11.45 30.56
N GLU A 44 -0.71 11.79 31.83
CA GLU A 44 0.35 11.81 32.83
C GLU A 44 1.01 10.43 33.08
N ASN A 45 0.35 9.34 32.67
CA ASN A 45 0.84 7.97 32.81
C ASN A 45 1.56 7.49 31.52
N GLY A 46 1.59 8.31 30.46
CA GLY A 46 2.12 7.95 29.16
C GLY A 46 1.16 7.12 28.30
N ASP A 47 -0.14 7.07 28.66
CA ASP A 47 -1.18 6.47 27.83
C ASP A 47 -1.73 7.49 26.83
N SER A 48 -1.89 7.10 25.57
CA SER A 48 -2.44 7.97 24.54
C SER A 48 -3.90 8.32 24.80
N TYR A 49 -4.24 9.61 24.62
CA TYR A 49 -5.63 10.05 24.62
C TYR A 49 -6.34 9.46 23.41
N GLY A 50 -7.56 9.03 23.61
CA GLY A 50 -8.41 8.56 22.54
C GLY A 50 -9.23 7.32 22.93
N ILE A 51 -10.23 7.04 22.12
CA ILE A 51 -11.07 5.87 22.30
C ILE A 51 -10.42 4.69 21.57
N LYS A 52 -9.36 4.12 22.16
CA LYS A 52 -8.62 2.96 21.61
C LYS A 52 -9.57 1.86 21.10
N THR A 53 -10.62 1.56 21.85
CA THR A 53 -11.64 0.57 21.46
C THR A 53 -12.32 0.93 20.13
N PHE A 54 -12.64 2.20 19.90
CA PHE A 54 -13.27 2.64 18.65
C PHE A 54 -12.33 2.47 17.45
N GLN A 55 -11.07 2.84 17.62
CA GLN A 55 -10.05 2.69 16.57
C GLN A 55 -9.84 1.22 16.21
N TYR A 56 -9.74 0.33 17.21
CA TYR A 56 -9.69 -1.11 16.96
C TYR A 56 -10.93 -1.62 16.22
N ILE A 57 -12.14 -1.24 16.66
CA ILE A 57 -13.38 -1.65 15.98
C ILE A 57 -13.35 -1.23 14.52
N VAL A 58 -12.96 0.00 14.21
CA VAL A 58 -12.88 0.50 12.82
C VAL A 58 -11.94 -0.34 11.98
N MET A 59 -10.73 -0.64 12.48
CA MET A 59 -9.76 -1.45 11.73
C MET A 59 -10.28 -2.86 11.42
N TYR A 60 -10.88 -3.54 12.40
CA TYR A 60 -11.41 -4.89 12.19
C TYR A 60 -12.69 -4.91 11.34
N LEU A 61 -13.51 -3.86 11.38
CA LEU A 61 -14.70 -3.72 10.54
C LEU A 61 -14.36 -3.58 9.05
N MET A 62 -13.13 -3.19 8.72
CA MET A 62 -12.75 -3.05 7.31
C MET A 62 -12.77 -4.38 6.56
N LEU A 63 -12.48 -5.51 7.21
CA LEU A 63 -12.56 -6.81 6.56
C LEU A 63 -13.99 -7.14 6.05
N PRO A 64 -15.04 -7.10 6.88
CA PRO A 64 -16.41 -7.31 6.38
C PRO A 64 -16.85 -6.24 5.38
N ILE A 65 -16.43 -4.98 5.53
CA ILE A 65 -16.74 -3.92 4.57
C ILE A 65 -16.13 -4.25 3.19
N PHE A 66 -14.90 -4.73 3.12
CA PHE A 66 -14.28 -5.12 1.86
C PHE A 66 -14.88 -6.39 1.25
N ILE A 67 -15.33 -7.33 2.06
CA ILE A 67 -16.12 -8.48 1.56
C ILE A 67 -17.41 -7.97 0.89
N VAL A 68 -18.13 -7.05 1.53
CA VAL A 68 -19.35 -6.46 0.95
C VAL A 68 -19.03 -5.65 -0.30
N LEU A 69 -17.91 -4.95 -0.36
CA LEU A 69 -17.45 -4.23 -1.57
C LEU A 69 -17.28 -5.20 -2.74
N GLN A 70 -16.63 -6.36 -2.53
CA GLN A 70 -16.49 -7.38 -3.55
C GLN A 70 -17.83 -8.01 -3.94
N CYS A 71 -18.71 -8.26 -2.98
CA CYS A 71 -20.07 -8.74 -3.26
C CYS A 71 -20.86 -7.75 -4.12
N ALA A 72 -20.71 -6.45 -3.90
CA ALA A 72 -21.38 -5.42 -4.69
C ALA A 72 -20.86 -5.39 -6.15
N LEU A 73 -19.56 -5.58 -6.39
CA LEU A 73 -19.03 -5.75 -7.74
C LEU A 73 -19.52 -7.07 -8.36
N ALA A 74 -19.50 -8.17 -7.62
CA ALA A 74 -19.99 -9.46 -8.10
C ALA A 74 -21.47 -9.40 -8.49
N TRP A 75 -22.28 -8.60 -7.81
CA TRP A 75 -23.66 -8.31 -8.18
C TRP A 75 -23.76 -7.62 -9.54
N ASN A 76 -22.95 -6.60 -9.81
CA ASN A 76 -22.90 -5.94 -11.12
C ASN A 76 -22.46 -6.91 -12.23
N LEU A 77 -21.46 -7.77 -11.95
CA LEU A 77 -21.01 -8.80 -12.88
C LEU A 77 -22.13 -9.81 -13.21
N TYR A 78 -22.82 -10.29 -12.18
CA TYR A 78 -23.94 -11.21 -12.37
C TYR A 78 -25.05 -10.60 -13.22
N GLN A 79 -25.45 -9.37 -12.93
CA GLN A 79 -26.45 -8.66 -13.73
C GLN A 79 -25.98 -8.42 -15.16
N PHE A 80 -24.70 -8.05 -15.37
CA PHE A 80 -24.14 -7.86 -16.70
C PHE A 80 -24.13 -9.14 -17.54
N THR A 81 -23.84 -10.28 -16.92
CA THR A 81 -23.74 -11.56 -17.63
C THR A 81 -25.07 -12.28 -17.83
N THR A 82 -26.08 -12.01 -17.00
CA THR A 82 -27.38 -12.69 -17.04
C THR A 82 -28.50 -11.84 -17.61
N SER A 83 -28.34 -10.53 -17.68
CA SER A 83 -29.34 -9.62 -18.22
C SER A 83 -28.69 -8.58 -19.12
N SER A 84 -29.34 -8.26 -20.25
CA SER A 84 -28.87 -7.15 -21.11
C SER A 84 -29.16 -5.74 -20.56
N ALA A 85 -29.61 -5.65 -19.33
CA ALA A 85 -30.01 -4.39 -18.69
C ALA A 85 -28.85 -3.54 -18.16
N VAL A 86 -27.66 -4.15 -17.94
CA VAL A 86 -26.49 -3.44 -17.42
C VAL A 86 -25.56 -3.08 -18.58
N ALA A 87 -25.32 -1.77 -18.75
CA ALA A 87 -24.39 -1.26 -19.74
C ALA A 87 -22.92 -1.50 -19.36
N ILE A 88 -22.05 -1.61 -20.35
CA ILE A 88 -20.60 -1.83 -20.13
C ILE A 88 -19.97 -0.71 -19.30
N GLU A 89 -20.44 0.53 -19.44
CA GLU A 89 -19.95 1.68 -18.69
C GLU A 89 -20.22 1.52 -17.18
N THR A 90 -21.36 0.92 -16.81
CA THR A 90 -21.69 0.59 -15.43
C THR A 90 -20.69 -0.42 -14.88
N LEU A 91 -20.38 -1.48 -15.62
CA LEU A 91 -19.41 -2.49 -15.21
C LEU A 91 -18.00 -1.91 -15.08
N VAL A 92 -17.58 -1.09 -16.03
CA VAL A 92 -16.27 -0.39 -15.96
C VAL A 92 -16.19 0.49 -14.70
N GLY A 93 -17.24 1.32 -14.45
CA GLY A 93 -17.32 2.14 -13.25
C GLY A 93 -17.24 1.31 -11.96
N ALA A 94 -17.94 0.17 -11.94
CA ALA A 94 -17.93 -0.74 -10.79
C ALA A 94 -16.53 -1.35 -10.55
N ILE A 95 -15.84 -1.80 -11.59
CA ILE A 95 -14.49 -2.38 -11.50
C ILE A 95 -13.50 -1.33 -11.00
N LEU A 96 -13.51 -0.13 -11.60
CA LEU A 96 -12.60 0.96 -11.21
C LEU A 96 -12.86 1.41 -9.77
N SER A 97 -14.12 1.64 -9.40
CA SER A 97 -14.51 2.01 -8.04
C SER A 97 -14.05 0.96 -7.02
N THR A 98 -14.28 -0.33 -7.32
CA THR A 98 -13.88 -1.41 -6.42
C THR A 98 -12.35 -1.51 -6.30
N GLY A 99 -11.61 -1.41 -7.42
CA GLY A 99 -10.15 -1.48 -7.42
C GLY A 99 -9.50 -0.35 -6.61
N LEU A 100 -9.98 0.88 -6.79
CA LEU A 100 -9.50 2.04 -6.04
C LEU A 100 -9.75 1.88 -4.54
N TRP A 101 -10.94 1.47 -4.13
CA TRP A 101 -11.29 1.38 -2.71
C TRP A 101 -10.75 0.11 -2.05
N ALA A 102 -10.55 -0.98 -2.77
CA ALA A 102 -9.80 -2.13 -2.28
C ALA A 102 -8.32 -1.78 -2.06
N GLY A 103 -7.72 -1.00 -2.98
CA GLY A 103 -6.35 -0.51 -2.84
C GLY A 103 -6.16 0.43 -1.65
N LEU A 104 -7.07 1.38 -1.44
CA LEU A 104 -7.05 2.24 -0.25
C LEU A 104 -7.27 1.45 1.05
N GLY A 105 -7.99 0.34 0.99
CA GLY A 105 -8.22 -0.54 2.13
C GLY A 105 -7.00 -1.30 2.62
N ILE A 106 -5.97 -1.41 1.81
CA ILE A 106 -4.69 -2.01 2.20
C ILE A 106 -4.07 -1.31 3.41
N ILE A 107 -4.35 -0.03 3.62
CA ILE A 107 -3.87 0.76 4.76
C ILE A 107 -4.24 0.09 6.10
N TYR A 108 -5.48 -0.38 6.22
CA TYR A 108 -5.94 -1.07 7.44
C TYR A 108 -5.28 -2.45 7.59
N GLY A 109 -5.06 -3.14 6.47
CA GLY A 109 -4.31 -4.39 6.46
C GLY A 109 -2.84 -4.18 6.84
N HIS A 110 -2.23 -3.08 6.39
CA HIS A 110 -0.88 -2.67 6.75
C HIS A 110 -0.77 -2.47 8.28
N GLU A 111 -1.61 -1.62 8.87
CA GLU A 111 -1.61 -1.35 10.30
C GLU A 111 -1.84 -2.63 11.13
N LEU A 112 -2.80 -3.45 10.75
CA LEU A 112 -3.08 -4.72 11.41
C LEU A 112 -1.94 -5.75 11.27
N SER A 113 -1.00 -5.58 10.34
CA SER A 113 0.16 -6.46 10.18
C SER A 113 1.13 -6.38 11.36
N HIS A 114 1.17 -5.24 12.05
CA HIS A 114 2.01 -5.00 13.23
C HIS A 114 1.35 -5.44 14.53
N ASN A 115 0.05 -5.72 14.50
CA ASN A 115 -0.69 -6.13 15.67
C ASN A 115 -0.45 -7.61 16.00
N LYS A 116 -0.88 -8.02 17.22
CA LYS A 116 -0.79 -9.39 17.70
C LYS A 116 -1.41 -10.39 16.71
N LYS A 117 -1.29 -11.67 17.00
CA LYS A 117 -1.68 -12.80 16.15
C LYS A 117 -3.03 -12.64 15.43
N GLU A 118 -4.05 -12.10 16.12
CA GLU A 118 -5.40 -11.89 15.56
C GLU A 118 -5.36 -10.80 14.48
N GLY A 119 -4.75 -9.66 14.74
CA GLY A 119 -4.59 -8.56 13.78
C GLY A 119 -3.81 -9.01 12.55
N PHE A 120 -2.71 -9.72 12.73
CA PHE A 120 -1.92 -10.28 11.63
C PHE A 120 -2.75 -11.22 10.73
N SER A 121 -3.67 -12.02 11.30
CA SER A 121 -4.53 -12.90 10.52
C SER A 121 -5.58 -12.11 9.72
N VAL A 122 -6.17 -11.07 10.31
CA VAL A 122 -7.11 -10.17 9.63
C VAL A 122 -6.41 -9.36 8.54
N SER A 123 -5.20 -8.85 8.81
CA SER A 123 -4.34 -8.23 7.81
C SER A 123 -4.19 -9.11 6.56
N ARG A 124 -3.83 -10.38 6.76
CA ARG A 124 -3.67 -11.34 5.65
C ARG A 124 -4.96 -11.53 4.84
N ALA A 125 -6.11 -11.54 5.51
CA ALA A 125 -7.39 -11.65 4.81
C ALA A 125 -7.70 -10.39 3.98
N ILE A 126 -7.48 -9.19 4.53
CA ILE A 126 -7.63 -7.92 3.80
C ILE A 126 -6.69 -7.88 2.59
N MET A 127 -5.42 -8.23 2.79
CA MET A 127 -4.43 -8.26 1.71
C MET A 127 -4.78 -9.28 0.62
N ALA A 128 -5.34 -10.43 0.99
CA ALA A 128 -5.78 -11.45 0.04
C ALA A 128 -6.95 -10.96 -0.83
N LEU A 129 -7.89 -10.20 -0.27
CA LEU A 129 -8.99 -9.57 -1.02
C LEU A 129 -8.46 -8.58 -2.07
N SER A 130 -7.33 -7.93 -1.80
CA SER A 130 -6.68 -6.97 -2.68
C SER A 130 -5.61 -7.59 -3.61
N GLY A 131 -5.44 -8.92 -3.58
CA GLY A 131 -4.41 -9.61 -4.39
C GLY A 131 -2.97 -9.46 -3.87
N ALA A 132 -2.79 -8.96 -2.65
CA ALA A 132 -1.48 -8.69 -2.03
C ALA A 132 -1.17 -9.67 -0.88
N SER A 133 -1.50 -10.94 -1.02
CA SER A 133 -1.37 -11.96 0.05
C SER A 133 0.04 -12.13 0.63
N HIS A 134 1.06 -11.74 -0.13
CA HIS A 134 2.47 -11.77 0.27
C HIS A 134 2.84 -10.61 1.20
N PHE A 135 2.12 -9.47 1.09
CA PHE A 135 2.53 -8.19 1.66
C PHE A 135 2.72 -8.26 3.19
N THR A 136 1.77 -8.82 3.93
CA THR A 136 1.85 -8.89 5.40
C THR A 136 3.17 -9.50 5.89
N TYR A 137 3.70 -10.53 5.19
CA TYR A 137 4.99 -11.13 5.53
C TYR A 137 6.17 -10.29 5.08
N ALA A 138 6.15 -9.82 3.84
CA ALA A 138 7.23 -9.02 3.28
C ALA A 138 7.38 -7.72 4.07
N HIS A 139 6.27 -7.08 4.43
CA HIS A 139 6.27 -5.83 5.16
C HIS A 139 6.95 -5.97 6.54
N VAL A 140 6.51 -6.92 7.35
CA VAL A 140 7.02 -7.08 8.72
C VAL A 140 8.41 -7.70 8.76
N TYR A 141 8.70 -8.71 7.92
CA TYR A 141 9.93 -9.51 8.02
C TYR A 141 11.02 -9.12 7.02
N GLN A 142 10.74 -8.23 6.06
CA GLN A 142 11.73 -7.73 5.12
C GLN A 142 11.80 -6.21 5.15
N HIS A 143 10.71 -5.53 4.78
CA HIS A 143 10.70 -4.10 4.55
C HIS A 143 11.14 -3.31 5.79
N HIS A 144 10.59 -3.57 6.97
CA HIS A 144 11.03 -2.92 8.21
C HIS A 144 12.51 -3.17 8.57
N LEU A 145 13.05 -4.33 8.19
CA LEU A 145 14.45 -4.67 8.48
C LEU A 145 15.42 -4.13 7.43
N GLU A 146 15.01 -4.14 6.15
CA GLU A 146 15.86 -3.81 5.02
C GLU A 146 15.58 -2.42 4.42
N LEU A 147 14.70 -1.63 5.04
CA LEU A 147 14.33 -0.31 4.58
C LEU A 147 15.54 0.55 4.21
N GLY A 148 15.50 1.17 3.05
CA GLY A 148 16.59 1.98 2.51
C GLY A 148 17.78 1.17 1.97
N HIS A 149 17.78 -0.14 2.14
CA HIS A 149 18.83 -1.03 1.63
C HIS A 149 18.45 -1.61 0.26
N GLN A 150 19.45 -1.93 -0.56
CA GLN A 150 19.24 -2.48 -1.90
C GLN A 150 18.48 -3.83 -1.95
N ASN A 151 18.41 -4.54 -0.84
CA ASN A 151 17.69 -5.81 -0.73
C ASN A 151 16.20 -5.62 -0.47
N ASP A 152 15.77 -4.40 -0.13
CA ASP A 152 14.36 -4.09 0.04
C ASP A 152 13.71 -3.74 -1.31
N PRO A 153 12.85 -4.60 -1.85
CA PRO A 153 12.19 -4.31 -3.12
C PRO A 153 11.20 -3.14 -3.03
N ALA A 154 10.71 -2.83 -1.82
CA ALA A 154 9.77 -1.73 -1.58
C ALA A 154 10.46 -0.35 -1.51
N THR A 155 11.78 -0.30 -1.33
CA THR A 155 12.55 0.93 -1.43
C THR A 155 12.89 1.25 -2.90
N ALA A 156 12.43 2.40 -3.39
CA ALA A 156 12.65 2.81 -4.77
C ALA A 156 13.93 3.63 -4.93
N PRO A 157 14.93 3.19 -5.71
CA PRO A 157 16.12 3.99 -5.98
C PRO A 157 15.78 5.23 -6.81
N ARG A 158 16.63 6.26 -6.74
CA ARG A 158 16.51 7.49 -7.52
C ARG A 158 16.48 7.18 -9.01
N GLY A 159 15.57 7.84 -9.74
CA GLY A 159 15.39 7.66 -11.17
C GLY A 159 14.40 6.59 -11.58
N ARG A 160 14.06 5.62 -10.71
CA ARG A 160 13.00 4.63 -10.96
C ARG A 160 11.65 5.33 -11.11
N ASN A 161 10.80 4.86 -12.02
CA ASN A 161 9.42 5.32 -12.12
C ASN A 161 8.48 4.38 -11.38
N VAL A 162 7.28 4.87 -11.03
CA VAL A 162 6.29 4.10 -10.24
C VAL A 162 5.82 2.84 -10.94
N TYR A 163 5.69 2.86 -12.26
CA TYR A 163 5.21 1.71 -13.04
C TYR A 163 6.16 0.52 -12.96
N TRP A 164 7.46 0.80 -13.16
CA TRP A 164 8.50 -0.22 -13.05
C TRP A 164 8.72 -0.64 -11.59
N HIS A 165 8.62 0.30 -10.66
CA HIS A 165 8.71 0.02 -9.24
C HIS A 165 7.62 -0.95 -8.78
N THR A 166 6.35 -0.69 -9.12
CA THR A 166 5.21 -1.56 -8.79
C THR A 166 5.50 -3.01 -9.17
N TRP A 167 5.99 -3.23 -10.37
CA TRP A 167 6.30 -4.57 -10.86
C TRP A 167 7.42 -5.24 -10.06
N LEU A 168 8.55 -4.56 -9.91
CA LEU A 168 9.72 -5.10 -9.22
C LEU A 168 9.45 -5.32 -7.72
N SER A 169 8.76 -4.39 -7.08
CA SER A 169 8.43 -4.46 -5.66
C SER A 169 7.47 -5.60 -5.37
N HIS A 170 6.37 -5.68 -6.10
CA HIS A 170 5.37 -6.74 -5.93
C HIS A 170 5.98 -8.15 -6.04
N PHE A 171 6.74 -8.41 -7.12
CA PHE A 171 7.36 -9.73 -7.32
C PHE A 171 8.53 -9.98 -6.36
N GLY A 172 9.31 -8.94 -6.04
CA GLY A 172 10.40 -9.04 -5.07
C GLY A 172 9.90 -9.41 -3.68
N GLN A 173 8.87 -8.75 -3.19
CA GLN A 173 8.22 -9.03 -1.91
C GLN A 173 7.56 -10.43 -1.89
N SER A 174 6.89 -10.80 -2.99
CA SER A 174 6.28 -12.14 -3.11
C SER A 174 7.34 -13.24 -3.06
N LYS A 175 8.45 -13.05 -3.78
CA LYS A 175 9.58 -13.99 -3.77
C LYS A 175 10.20 -14.10 -2.38
N PHE A 176 10.43 -13.00 -1.70
CA PHE A 176 10.95 -13.00 -0.34
C PHE A 176 10.06 -13.80 0.61
N SER A 177 8.76 -13.53 0.59
CA SER A 177 7.78 -14.22 1.44
C SER A 177 7.76 -15.74 1.18
N PHE A 178 7.90 -16.13 -0.09
CA PHE A 178 8.04 -17.54 -0.49
C PHE A 178 9.32 -18.17 0.09
N ASP A 179 10.46 -17.52 -0.12
CA ASP A 179 11.77 -18.02 0.30
C ASP A 179 11.85 -18.13 1.84
N LEU A 180 11.32 -17.14 2.56
CA LEU A 180 11.25 -17.14 4.02
C LEU A 180 10.46 -18.33 4.55
N GLU A 181 9.27 -18.58 4.01
CA GLU A 181 8.43 -19.67 4.47
C GLU A 181 9.02 -21.03 4.08
N LYS A 182 9.63 -21.16 2.89
CA LYS A 182 10.34 -22.36 2.46
C LYS A 182 11.47 -22.70 3.44
N GLN A 183 12.35 -21.76 3.74
CA GLN A 183 13.45 -21.96 4.69
C GLN A 183 12.96 -22.38 6.09
N LYS A 184 11.88 -21.77 6.56
CA LYS A 184 11.26 -22.08 7.84
C LYS A 184 10.74 -23.52 7.88
N LEU A 185 10.05 -23.97 6.84
CA LEU A 185 9.55 -25.34 6.74
C LEU A 185 10.68 -26.36 6.68
N GLU A 186 11.73 -26.08 5.91
CA GLU A 186 12.94 -26.91 5.82
C GLU A 186 13.61 -27.08 7.20
N ARG A 187 13.76 -25.98 7.98
CA ARG A 187 14.31 -26.04 9.35
C ARG A 187 13.50 -26.93 10.30
N HIS A 188 12.20 -27.06 10.04
CA HIS A 188 11.30 -27.90 10.85
C HIS A 188 11.02 -29.28 10.22
N ASN A 189 11.75 -29.67 9.18
CA ASN A 189 11.56 -30.92 8.44
C ASN A 189 10.12 -31.12 7.94
N LYS A 190 9.44 -30.03 7.51
CA LYS A 190 8.07 -30.05 6.99
C LYS A 190 8.04 -29.90 5.48
N SER A 191 7.08 -30.58 4.85
CA SER A 191 6.84 -30.45 3.41
C SER A 191 6.38 -29.03 3.06
N PHE A 192 6.84 -28.50 1.92
CA PHE A 192 6.35 -27.24 1.39
C PHE A 192 4.82 -27.23 1.15
N PHE A 193 4.24 -28.36 0.76
CA PHE A 193 2.79 -28.50 0.54
C PHE A 193 2.00 -28.88 1.80
N SER A 194 2.57 -28.70 2.99
CA SER A 194 1.86 -28.94 4.25
C SER A 194 0.89 -27.79 4.58
N LEU A 195 -0.10 -28.07 5.43
CA LEU A 195 -1.00 -27.04 6.00
C LEU A 195 -0.26 -26.05 6.92
N ASP A 196 1.00 -26.36 7.28
CA ASP A 196 1.84 -25.42 8.04
C ASP A 196 2.40 -24.30 7.17
N ASN A 197 2.33 -24.42 5.83
CA ASN A 197 2.83 -23.41 4.91
C ASN A 197 1.95 -22.16 4.95
N LYS A 198 2.49 -21.13 5.63
CA LYS A 198 1.76 -19.86 5.79
C LYS A 198 1.68 -19.05 4.49
N TRP A 199 2.63 -19.23 3.58
CA TRP A 199 2.57 -18.59 2.25
C TRP A 199 1.39 -19.15 1.43
N ILE A 200 1.27 -20.48 1.32
CA ILE A 200 0.12 -21.12 0.65
C ILE A 200 -1.19 -20.72 1.32
N LEU A 201 -1.28 -20.80 2.65
CA LEU A 201 -2.49 -20.41 3.39
C LEU A 201 -2.87 -18.94 3.13
N GLY A 202 -1.89 -18.05 2.93
CA GLY A 202 -2.15 -16.66 2.56
C GLY A 202 -2.90 -16.53 1.24
N TYR A 203 -2.45 -17.25 0.24
CA TYR A 203 -3.13 -17.25 -1.06
C TYR A 203 -4.48 -17.98 -1.02
N LEU A 204 -4.64 -18.98 -0.15
CA LEU A 204 -5.95 -19.63 0.04
C LEU A 204 -7.03 -18.67 0.57
N TYR A 205 -6.66 -17.60 1.26
CA TYR A 205 -7.61 -16.54 1.64
C TYR A 205 -8.20 -15.79 0.42
N SER A 206 -7.56 -15.88 -0.74
CA SER A 206 -8.10 -15.30 -1.99
C SER A 206 -9.15 -16.22 -2.68
N LEU A 207 -9.24 -17.49 -2.30
CA LEU A 207 -10.17 -18.43 -2.95
C LEU A 207 -11.64 -17.99 -2.89
N PRO A 208 -12.18 -17.46 -1.76
CA PRO A 208 -13.56 -16.98 -1.74
C PRO A 208 -13.83 -15.89 -2.78
N SER A 209 -12.89 -14.97 -2.99
CA SER A 209 -13.00 -13.95 -4.04
C SER A 209 -12.98 -14.57 -5.43
N ILE A 210 -12.05 -15.47 -5.70
CA ILE A 210 -11.94 -16.16 -6.99
C ILE A 210 -13.26 -16.91 -7.30
N ILE A 211 -13.77 -17.68 -6.34
CA ILE A 211 -15.03 -18.43 -6.49
C ILE A 211 -16.20 -17.48 -6.73
N LEU A 212 -16.32 -16.40 -5.98
CA LEU A 212 -17.36 -15.40 -6.11
C LEU A 212 -17.37 -14.76 -7.50
N PHE A 213 -16.20 -14.37 -8.02
CA PHE A 213 -16.10 -13.71 -9.31
C PHE A 213 -16.28 -14.68 -10.49
N VAL A 214 -15.80 -15.93 -10.36
CA VAL A 214 -16.08 -17.00 -11.35
C VAL A 214 -17.57 -17.29 -11.40
N TRP A 215 -18.21 -17.41 -10.24
CA TRP A 215 -19.66 -17.68 -10.16
C TRP A 215 -20.49 -16.53 -10.73
N SER A 216 -20.14 -15.27 -10.45
CA SER A 216 -20.92 -14.11 -10.87
C SER A 216 -20.70 -13.68 -12.31
N GLY A 217 -19.53 -13.94 -12.90
CA GLY A 217 -19.17 -13.40 -14.22
C GLY A 217 -18.36 -14.34 -15.12
N GLY A 218 -18.11 -15.58 -14.70
CA GLY A 218 -17.28 -16.50 -15.48
C GLY A 218 -15.92 -15.91 -15.80
N ILE A 219 -15.53 -15.95 -17.08
CA ILE A 219 -14.25 -15.39 -17.55
C ILE A 219 -14.17 -13.85 -17.37
N ILE A 220 -15.30 -13.16 -17.56
CA ILE A 220 -15.39 -11.70 -17.34
C ILE A 220 -15.16 -11.39 -15.87
N GLY A 221 -15.67 -12.22 -14.96
CA GLY A 221 -15.44 -12.11 -13.52
C GLY A 221 -13.95 -12.27 -13.18
N ILE A 222 -13.25 -13.23 -13.77
CA ILE A 222 -11.80 -13.40 -13.58
C ILE A 222 -11.05 -12.16 -14.07
N VAL A 223 -11.39 -11.65 -15.26
CA VAL A 223 -10.75 -10.43 -15.81
C VAL A 223 -10.99 -9.23 -14.89
N ALA A 224 -12.23 -9.06 -14.39
CA ALA A 224 -12.56 -8.00 -13.45
C ALA A 224 -11.76 -8.11 -12.16
N LEU A 225 -11.63 -9.31 -11.58
CA LEU A 225 -10.82 -9.55 -10.38
C LEU A 225 -9.35 -9.21 -10.59
N VAL A 226 -8.77 -9.61 -11.73
CA VAL A 226 -7.37 -9.29 -12.08
C VAL A 226 -7.17 -7.78 -12.20
N ILE A 227 -8.13 -7.06 -12.80
CA ILE A 227 -8.07 -5.60 -12.91
C ILE A 227 -8.16 -4.96 -11.51
N VAL A 228 -9.10 -5.40 -10.66
CA VAL A 228 -9.24 -4.92 -9.28
C VAL A 228 -7.94 -5.14 -8.50
N TRP A 229 -7.36 -6.33 -8.56
CA TRP A 229 -6.08 -6.63 -7.91
C TRP A 229 -4.92 -5.80 -8.48
N GLY A 230 -4.90 -5.60 -9.80
CA GLY A 230 -3.90 -4.75 -10.45
C GLY A 230 -3.94 -3.31 -9.95
N ILE A 231 -5.14 -2.70 -9.88
CA ILE A 231 -5.33 -1.35 -9.35
C ILE A 231 -4.93 -1.29 -7.87
N SER A 232 -5.37 -2.26 -7.06
CA SER A 232 -5.08 -2.30 -5.63
C SER A 232 -3.60 -2.42 -5.34
N ASN A 233 -2.89 -3.31 -6.05
CA ASN A 233 -1.43 -3.48 -5.89
C ASN A 233 -0.66 -2.27 -6.42
N PHE A 234 -1.15 -1.62 -7.50
CA PHE A 234 -0.54 -0.39 -7.99
C PHE A 234 -0.60 0.73 -6.94
N LEU A 235 -1.75 0.89 -6.26
CA LEU A 235 -1.88 1.88 -5.19
C LEU A 235 -0.99 1.54 -3.99
N LEU A 236 -0.91 0.27 -3.59
CA LEU A 236 -0.01 -0.18 -2.53
C LEU A 236 1.45 0.17 -2.82
N GLU A 237 1.92 -0.21 -4.01
CA GLU A 237 3.31 0.02 -4.37
C GLU A 237 3.62 1.49 -4.68
N ALA A 238 2.61 2.27 -5.07
CA ALA A 238 2.76 3.71 -5.16
C ALA A 238 2.94 4.37 -3.79
N LEU A 239 2.28 3.87 -2.73
CA LEU A 239 2.52 4.32 -1.36
C LEU A 239 3.95 3.98 -0.90
N ASN A 240 4.40 2.74 -1.10
CA ASN A 240 5.79 2.35 -0.83
C ASN A 240 6.78 3.24 -1.62
N PHE A 241 6.49 3.47 -2.89
CA PHE A 241 7.29 4.34 -3.76
C PHE A 241 7.41 5.76 -3.19
N MET A 242 6.30 6.36 -2.78
CA MET A 242 6.29 7.73 -2.24
C MET A 242 6.99 7.82 -0.90
N GLY A 243 6.77 6.85 -0.03
CA GLY A 243 7.36 6.83 1.32
C GLY A 243 8.86 6.60 1.36
N HIS A 244 9.46 6.01 0.30
CA HIS A 244 10.87 5.57 0.36
C HIS A 244 11.70 5.93 -0.89
N TYR A 245 11.16 6.77 -1.79
CA TYR A 245 11.86 7.13 -3.02
C TYR A 245 13.19 7.83 -2.77
N GLY A 246 14.27 7.22 -3.24
CA GLY A 246 15.59 7.84 -3.29
C GLY A 246 16.34 7.94 -1.98
N LEU A 247 15.75 7.49 -0.87
CA LEU A 247 16.40 7.43 0.44
C LEU A 247 17.18 6.12 0.55
N ILE A 248 18.37 6.21 1.09
CA ILE A 248 19.33 5.09 1.15
C ILE A 248 19.82 4.94 2.59
N ARG A 249 20.02 3.69 2.98
CA ARG A 249 20.63 3.32 4.26
C ARG A 249 21.88 2.47 4.03
N GLU A 250 22.94 2.77 4.76
CA GLU A 250 24.16 1.97 4.75
C GLU A 250 23.91 0.57 5.34
N ALA A 251 24.45 -0.47 4.69
CA ALA A 251 24.30 -1.85 5.14
C ALA A 251 24.79 -2.04 6.59
N GLY A 252 24.00 -2.74 7.39
CA GLY A 252 24.30 -3.04 8.79
C GLY A 252 24.06 -1.88 9.77
N LYS A 253 23.61 -0.72 9.30
CA LYS A 253 23.17 0.37 10.17
C LYS A 253 21.71 0.21 10.56
N PRO A 254 21.28 0.71 11.73
CA PRO A 254 19.85 0.69 12.10
C PRO A 254 19.02 1.58 11.17
N VAL A 255 17.72 1.31 11.10
CA VAL A 255 16.75 2.23 10.51
C VAL A 255 16.66 3.47 11.42
N GLU A 256 16.67 4.64 10.81
CA GLU A 256 16.51 5.94 11.48
C GLU A 256 15.37 6.72 10.81
N HIS A 257 14.79 7.69 11.49
CA HIS A 257 13.67 8.50 11.01
C HIS A 257 13.93 9.13 9.62
N ARG A 258 15.18 9.48 9.33
CA ARG A 258 15.60 10.07 8.05
C ARG A 258 15.58 9.12 6.84
N HIS A 259 15.29 7.85 7.04
CA HIS A 259 15.23 6.84 5.95
C HIS A 259 13.83 6.68 5.35
N SER A 260 12.87 7.48 5.78
CA SER A 260 11.50 7.53 5.23
C SER A 260 11.04 8.95 5.02
N TRP A 261 10.16 9.17 4.04
CA TRP A 261 9.49 10.44 3.82
C TRP A 261 8.22 10.52 4.65
N ASP A 262 8.13 11.51 5.52
CA ASP A 262 6.90 11.85 6.21
C ASP A 262 5.98 12.71 5.34
N ASN A 263 4.74 12.85 5.77
CA ASN A 263 3.74 13.70 5.18
C ASN A 263 2.80 14.28 6.25
N ASP A 264 2.89 15.59 6.47
CA ASP A 264 2.13 16.33 7.49
C ASP A 264 0.83 16.92 6.99
N ASN A 265 0.38 16.56 5.77
CA ASN A 265 -0.90 17.03 5.27
C ASN A 265 -2.04 16.46 6.14
N LEU A 266 -2.88 17.34 6.68
CA LEU A 266 -3.94 16.95 7.61
C LEU A 266 -4.93 15.97 7.01
N PHE A 267 -5.29 16.13 5.73
CA PHE A 267 -6.19 15.18 5.07
C PHE A 267 -5.53 13.84 4.85
N THR A 268 -4.24 13.81 4.46
CA THR A 268 -3.44 12.60 4.39
C THR A 268 -3.41 11.88 5.73
N SER A 269 -3.08 12.56 6.83
CA SER A 269 -3.07 12.00 8.18
C SER A 269 -4.40 11.34 8.54
N TRP A 270 -5.50 12.05 8.41
CA TRP A 270 -6.82 11.51 8.75
C TRP A 270 -7.28 10.38 7.85
N PHE A 271 -7.07 10.52 6.54
CA PHE A 271 -7.55 9.54 5.58
C PHE A 271 -6.75 8.25 5.63
N PHE A 272 -5.44 8.36 5.77
CA PHE A 272 -4.50 7.24 5.77
C PHE A 272 -4.13 6.75 7.17
N ILE A 273 -4.90 7.12 8.22
CA ILE A 273 -4.66 6.70 9.60
C ILE A 273 -3.17 6.83 10.02
N GLU A 274 -2.65 8.05 9.90
CA GLU A 274 -1.26 8.42 10.24
C GLU A 274 -0.15 7.65 9.51
N ILE A 275 -0.45 6.92 8.43
CA ILE A 275 0.58 6.24 7.64
C ILE A 275 1.59 7.24 7.03
N GLY A 276 1.26 8.53 6.99
CA GLY A 276 2.18 9.62 6.64
C GLY A 276 3.33 9.80 7.63
N ARG A 277 3.28 9.21 8.83
CA ARG A 277 4.36 9.20 9.83
C ARG A 277 5.35 8.05 9.61
N GLN A 278 5.82 7.91 8.39
CA GLN A 278 6.67 6.78 7.98
C GLN A 278 7.99 6.72 8.76
N GLY A 279 8.59 7.86 9.08
CA GLY A 279 9.84 7.92 9.84
C GLY A 279 9.69 7.31 11.22
N ASP A 280 8.65 7.66 11.95
CA ASP A 280 8.37 7.10 13.27
C ASP A 280 7.88 5.66 13.21
N HIS A 281 7.00 5.36 12.25
CA HIS A 281 6.48 4.02 12.03
C HIS A 281 7.58 2.98 11.78
N HIS A 282 8.58 3.29 10.95
CA HIS A 282 9.66 2.35 10.65
C HIS A 282 10.67 2.17 11.78
N VAL A 283 10.82 3.15 12.64
CA VAL A 283 11.69 3.04 13.83
C VAL A 283 10.98 2.36 14.99
N ARG A 284 9.68 2.59 15.13
CA ARG A 284 8.82 2.05 16.20
C ARG A 284 7.69 1.17 15.64
N GLY A 285 7.98 0.22 14.79
CA GLY A 285 7.03 -0.55 13.98
C GLY A 285 5.89 -1.26 14.74
N GLU A 286 6.01 -1.47 16.07
CA GLU A 286 4.93 -2.04 16.90
C GLU A 286 4.03 -0.97 17.54
N THR A 287 4.33 0.33 17.31
CA THR A 287 3.54 1.45 17.83
C THR A 287 2.27 1.62 17.01
N TYR A 288 1.15 1.82 17.67
CA TYR A 288 -0.13 2.04 17.01
C TYR A 288 -0.17 3.37 16.27
N PHE A 289 -0.90 3.45 15.17
CA PHE A 289 -0.98 4.65 14.33
C PHE A 289 -1.36 5.92 15.12
N TRP A 290 -2.20 5.82 16.15
CA TRP A 290 -2.58 6.97 17.00
C TRP A 290 -1.53 7.37 18.05
N GLU A 291 -0.42 6.67 18.11
CA GLU A 291 0.73 6.93 18.98
C GLU A 291 1.97 7.37 18.18
N LEU A 292 1.85 7.42 16.84
CA LEU A 292 2.92 7.92 15.98
C LEU A 292 3.05 9.43 16.10
N ASP A 293 4.30 9.92 16.14
CA ASP A 293 4.61 11.33 16.36
C ASP A 293 5.41 11.94 15.20
N GLU A 294 5.48 13.25 15.19
CA GLU A 294 6.42 14.00 14.36
C GLU A 294 7.83 13.88 14.96
N VAL A 295 8.73 13.31 14.18
CA VAL A 295 10.09 12.95 14.65
C VAL A 295 11.21 13.68 13.89
N GLY A 296 10.85 14.69 13.08
CA GLY A 296 11.81 15.42 12.25
C GLY A 296 12.33 14.62 11.06
N ALA A 297 11.58 13.62 10.60
CA ALA A 297 11.87 12.94 9.35
C ALA A 297 11.76 13.90 8.15
N PRO A 298 12.43 13.63 7.02
CA PRO A 298 12.27 14.43 5.81
C PRO A 298 10.81 14.36 5.32
N ASN A 299 10.25 15.49 4.88
CA ASN A 299 8.81 15.63 4.69
C ASN A 299 8.46 16.24 3.33
N TYR A 300 7.37 15.76 2.71
CA TYR A 300 6.81 16.37 1.52
C TYR A 300 5.77 17.43 1.87
N GLU A 301 5.79 18.57 1.16
CA GLU A 301 4.84 19.68 1.38
C GLU A 301 3.43 19.41 0.87
N ILE A 302 3.25 18.49 -0.08
CA ILE A 302 1.94 18.14 -0.66
C ILE A 302 1.46 16.80 -0.12
N GLY A 303 0.14 16.65 0.02
CA GLY A 303 -0.44 15.42 0.53
C GLY A 303 -0.31 14.22 -0.43
N TYR A 304 -0.58 13.03 0.07
CA TYR A 304 -0.33 11.76 -0.65
C TYR A 304 -1.18 11.59 -1.91
N PHE A 305 -2.41 12.07 -1.95
CA PHE A 305 -3.21 11.99 -3.17
C PHE A 305 -2.65 12.88 -4.29
N THR A 306 -2.20 14.07 -3.93
CA THR A 306 -1.54 14.99 -4.87
C THR A 306 -0.19 14.45 -5.33
N LEU A 307 0.60 13.93 -4.39
CA LEU A 307 1.89 13.29 -4.69
C LEU A 307 1.72 12.06 -5.58
N PHE A 308 0.68 11.23 -5.33
CA PHE A 308 0.33 10.10 -6.19
C PHE A 308 0.10 10.53 -7.64
N LEU A 309 -0.66 11.61 -7.88
CA LEU A 309 -0.85 12.11 -9.25
C LEU A 309 0.46 12.49 -9.92
N LEU A 310 1.41 13.06 -9.18
CA LEU A 310 2.74 13.36 -9.72
C LEU A 310 3.51 12.09 -10.09
N THR A 311 3.38 11.00 -9.32
CA THR A 311 4.06 9.73 -9.65
C THR A 311 3.62 9.17 -11.00
N LEU A 312 2.35 9.41 -11.41
CA LEU A 312 1.82 8.99 -12.71
C LEU A 312 2.51 9.68 -13.89
N ILE A 313 3.18 10.82 -13.63
CA ILE A 313 3.95 11.57 -14.64
C ILE A 313 5.41 11.64 -14.16
N PRO A 314 6.23 10.61 -14.40
CA PRO A 314 7.55 10.47 -13.80
C PRO A 314 8.49 11.68 -13.96
N PRO A 315 8.49 12.44 -15.08
CA PRO A 315 9.29 13.65 -15.17
C PRO A 315 8.88 14.74 -14.17
N LEU A 316 7.57 14.89 -13.92
CA LEU A 316 7.05 15.87 -12.95
C LEU A 316 7.38 15.45 -11.52
N PHE A 317 7.20 14.17 -11.20
CA PHE A 317 7.55 13.60 -9.90
C PHE A 317 9.04 13.82 -9.59
N ARG A 318 9.93 13.47 -10.52
CA ARG A 318 11.38 13.68 -10.34
C ARG A 318 11.72 15.16 -10.15
N LYS A 319 11.12 16.06 -10.95
CA LYS A 319 11.33 17.50 -10.80
C LYS A 319 10.87 18.01 -9.43
N TYR A 320 9.74 17.51 -8.95
CA TYR A 320 9.22 17.88 -7.63
C TYR A 320 10.11 17.36 -6.50
N THR A 321 10.50 16.10 -6.55
CA THR A 321 11.25 15.45 -5.45
C THR A 321 12.72 15.83 -5.42
N GLN A 322 13.29 16.38 -6.48
CA GLN A 322 14.73 16.70 -6.55
C GLN A 322 15.17 17.64 -5.42
N LYS A 323 14.42 18.69 -5.13
CA LYS A 323 14.77 19.64 -4.05
C LYS A 323 14.85 18.98 -2.68
N TYR A 324 13.96 18.02 -2.41
CA TYR A 324 13.94 17.29 -1.14
C TYR A 324 15.07 16.28 -1.03
N LEU A 325 15.43 15.64 -2.15
CA LEU A 325 16.59 14.75 -2.20
C LEU A 325 17.90 15.52 -2.02
N ASP A 326 18.02 16.71 -2.62
CA ASP A 326 19.18 17.58 -2.45
C ASP A 326 19.31 18.06 -0.99
N GLU A 327 18.17 18.38 -0.36
CA GLU A 327 18.12 18.76 1.04
C GLU A 327 18.49 17.59 1.97
N TRP A 328 17.97 16.38 1.70
CA TRP A 328 18.35 15.18 2.45
C TRP A 328 19.83 14.87 2.31
N ASP A 329 20.38 14.95 1.09
CA ASP A 329 21.82 14.76 0.84
C ASP A 329 22.66 15.78 1.62
N LEU A 330 22.20 17.03 1.70
CA LEU A 330 22.95 18.09 2.37
C LEU A 330 22.95 17.91 3.90
N ASN A 331 21.77 17.64 4.48
CA ASN A 331 21.53 17.81 5.90
C ASN A 331 21.46 16.50 6.69
N GLN A 332 21.12 15.37 6.05
CA GLN A 332 20.76 14.13 6.75
C GLN A 332 21.59 12.92 6.33
N ALA A 333 21.95 12.82 5.05
CA ALA A 333 22.68 11.67 4.53
C ALA A 333 24.14 11.63 5.00
N SER A 334 24.61 10.44 5.40
CA SER A 334 26.04 10.18 5.58
C SER A 334 26.80 10.21 4.26
N ASN A 335 28.12 10.34 4.29
CA ASN A 335 28.95 10.29 3.09
C ASN A 335 28.86 8.94 2.38
N ALA A 336 28.70 7.84 3.13
CA ALA A 336 28.50 6.51 2.58
C ALA A 336 27.16 6.39 1.84
N GLU A 337 26.08 6.90 2.45
CA GLU A 337 24.74 6.91 1.83
C GLU A 337 24.70 7.75 0.55
N LYS A 338 25.35 8.91 0.54
CA LYS A 338 25.49 9.74 -0.68
C LYS A 338 26.18 8.98 -1.82
N GLN A 339 27.24 8.25 -1.49
CA GLN A 339 27.96 7.46 -2.50
C GLN A 339 27.11 6.31 -3.00
N ILE A 340 26.43 5.57 -2.12
CA ILE A 340 25.52 4.49 -2.49
C ILE A 340 24.39 5.02 -3.39
N ALA A 341 23.78 6.15 -3.03
CA ALA A 341 22.71 6.76 -3.83
C ALA A 341 23.19 7.13 -5.25
N LYS A 342 24.41 7.64 -5.37
CA LYS A 342 25.03 7.96 -6.67
C LYS A 342 25.28 6.70 -7.52
N ASP A 343 25.86 5.67 -6.93
CA ASP A 343 26.17 4.42 -7.62
C ASP A 343 24.88 3.73 -8.10
N TYR A 344 23.84 3.77 -7.29
CA TYR A 344 22.50 3.27 -7.66
C TYR A 344 21.89 4.01 -8.83
N TYR A 345 22.01 5.33 -8.85
CA TYR A 345 21.48 6.15 -9.94
C TYR A 345 22.22 5.91 -11.25
N GLU A 346 23.53 5.75 -11.20
CA GLU A 346 24.35 5.45 -12.38
C GLU A 346 24.01 4.06 -12.94
N ASN A 347 23.92 3.04 -12.08
CA ASN A 347 23.52 1.69 -12.48
C ASN A 347 22.09 1.62 -13.05
N SER A 348 21.15 2.39 -12.51
CA SER A 348 19.77 2.43 -13.01
C SER A 348 19.66 3.07 -14.40
N LYS A 349 20.54 3.99 -14.74
CA LYS A 349 20.65 4.55 -16.11
C LYS A 349 21.16 3.53 -17.13
N HIS A 350 22.12 2.71 -16.75
CA HIS A 350 22.63 1.66 -17.63
C HIS A 350 21.55 0.62 -17.96
N LEU A 351 20.80 0.14 -16.95
CA LEU A 351 19.69 -0.80 -17.14
C LEU A 351 18.56 -0.22 -18.01
N SER A 352 18.23 1.07 -17.84
CA SER A 352 17.19 1.69 -18.68
C SER A 352 17.63 1.90 -20.13
N ASN A 353 18.91 2.11 -20.37
CA ASN A 353 19.45 2.23 -21.72
C ASN A 353 19.55 0.86 -22.41
N GLU A 354 19.86 -0.21 -21.71
CA GLU A 354 19.89 -1.57 -22.26
C GLU A 354 18.49 -2.07 -22.65
N ILE A 355 17.44 -1.72 -21.89
CA ILE A 355 16.05 -2.09 -22.20
C ILE A 355 15.47 -1.28 -23.37
N LEU A 356 15.98 -0.06 -23.62
CA LEU A 356 15.56 0.75 -24.76
C LEU A 356 16.27 0.37 -26.08
N VAL A 357 17.32 -0.43 -26.00
CA VAL A 357 18.11 -0.90 -27.16
C VAL A 357 17.81 -2.37 -27.52
N ALA A 358 17.08 -3.11 -26.65
CA ALA A 358 16.59 -4.47 -26.89
C ALA A 358 15.10 -4.47 -27.27
#